data_e69c639d085812ce166a65fb2aa8610b
#
_entry.id   e69c639d085812ce166a65fb2aa8610b
#
_cell.length_a   1.000
_cell.length_b   1.000
_cell.length_c   1.000
_cell.angle_alpha   90.00
_cell.angle_beta   90.00
_cell.angle_gamma   90.00
#
_symmetry.space_group_name_H-M   'P 1'
#
loop_
_entity.id
_entity.type
_entity.pdbx_description
1 polymer ?
#
loop_
_entity_poly.entity_id
_entity_poly.type
_entity_poly.pdbx_seq_one_letter_code
_entity_poly.pdbx_strand_id
1 'polypeptide(L)'
;MATSGMKQLLTLLLSFASRTVFIYVLGANYLGVNGLFSNILMLLSLTDLGIGSAIAYYLYKPISVHDKERIKSLMLFYKRCYRVVGLSIIGFGCMVMPFLNKLVNVEQPIPENIYLIYLLYLLDTAFTYLFWAYKQAFMTANQKQYKIEKINIYYVVIGCCIDIIVLLVFRSFIAYLIFKMVIVIVKNLVIARMVDKEYPYLKEKDIKELTRGEVKQFFKGALNEIIFKLGSTLFNSTLNIIVSICIGTIFIGYYSNYYMVIGQVGSISALITASIIAGIGNVVATESSSKVFTVYKVLNMGVFLINSFCTICLFQLLNSFVHLWLGKMGNEYVLSQIIVGLMCVDFYLNNSCQVIATYRAAAGKFEVGRNRQVIAGILNIPLSILFIKLFGLPGAFLSPVLCKLLITVCPFLVDLERILFHQTWRIALKDYFYKFGLTIITGIVVWLSCLYFHEKTVLYFVIEVFLTILLSIVILVGATYRTPEVQALMKRFHLPQILHLS
;
A
#
# COMPACT_ATOMS: atom_id res chain seq x y z
N MET A 1 -1.29 2.57 19.95
CA MET A 1 -1.66 1.34 19.21
C MET A 1 -3.17 1.11 19.19
N ALA A 2 -3.88 1.10 20.30
CA ALA A 2 -5.33 0.85 20.33
C ALA A 2 -6.15 1.81 19.44
N THR A 3 -5.85 3.11 19.47
CA THR A 3 -6.50 4.12 18.60
C THR A 3 -6.26 3.91 17.11
N SER A 4 -5.08 3.46 16.71
CA SER A 4 -4.77 3.17 15.30
C SER A 4 -5.47 1.90 14.83
N GLY A 5 -5.56 0.86 15.67
CA GLY A 5 -6.30 -0.35 15.36
C GLY A 5 -7.81 -0.10 15.23
N MET A 6 -8.38 0.67 16.17
CA MET A 6 -9.81 1.05 16.11
C MET A 6 -10.13 1.89 14.87
N LYS A 7 -9.25 2.84 14.52
CA LYS A 7 -9.37 3.59 13.25
C LYS A 7 -9.39 2.66 12.05
N GLN A 8 -8.48 1.67 12.01
CA GLN A 8 -8.38 0.75 10.88
C GLN A 8 -9.65 -0.09 10.71
N LEU A 9 -10.19 -0.63 11.82
CA LEU A 9 -11.44 -1.38 11.81
C LEU A 9 -12.62 -0.50 11.36
N LEU A 10 -12.72 0.72 11.88
CA LEU A 10 -13.77 1.66 11.47
C LEU A 10 -13.66 1.99 9.97
N THR A 11 -12.46 2.30 9.49
CA THR A 11 -12.21 2.58 8.07
C THR A 11 -12.58 1.39 7.19
N LEU A 12 -12.27 0.16 7.64
CA LEU A 12 -12.63 -1.07 6.94
C LEU A 12 -14.15 -1.19 6.79
N LEU A 13 -14.90 -1.10 7.89
CA LEU A 13 -16.36 -1.23 7.87
C LEU A 13 -17.02 -0.15 6.99
N LEU A 14 -16.59 1.10 7.13
CA LEU A 14 -17.10 2.22 6.35
C LEU A 14 -16.75 2.08 4.86
N SER A 15 -15.57 1.60 4.53
CA SER A 15 -15.15 1.35 3.14
C SER A 15 -16.01 0.26 2.49
N PHE A 16 -16.35 -0.82 3.23
CA PHE A 16 -17.27 -1.84 2.74
C PHE A 16 -18.67 -1.29 2.51
N ALA A 17 -19.21 -0.52 3.45
CA ALA A 17 -20.54 0.08 3.32
C ALA A 17 -20.63 1.00 2.09
N SER A 18 -19.70 1.96 1.97
CA SER A 18 -19.65 2.89 0.83
C SER A 18 -19.46 2.14 -0.51
N ARG A 19 -18.56 1.13 -0.53
CA ARG A 19 -18.29 0.33 -1.72
C ARG A 19 -19.51 -0.48 -2.17
N THR A 20 -20.22 -1.09 -1.23
CA THR A 20 -21.44 -1.85 -1.51
C THR A 20 -22.50 -0.97 -2.17
N VAL A 21 -22.77 0.21 -1.58
CA VAL A 21 -23.72 1.17 -2.14
C VAL A 21 -23.26 1.68 -3.52
N PHE A 22 -21.97 1.94 -3.68
CA PHE A 22 -21.40 2.37 -4.96
C PHE A 22 -21.66 1.35 -6.06
N ILE A 23 -21.36 0.06 -5.80
CA ILE A 23 -21.56 -1.01 -6.80
C ILE A 23 -23.05 -1.21 -7.08
N TYR A 24 -23.90 -1.17 -6.04
CA TYR A 24 -25.35 -1.31 -6.19
C TYR A 24 -25.97 -0.21 -7.05
N VAL A 25 -25.51 1.03 -6.92
CA VAL A 25 -26.10 2.18 -7.61
C VAL A 25 -25.49 2.41 -8.99
N LEU A 26 -24.15 2.30 -9.13
CA LEU A 26 -23.40 2.69 -10.31
C LEU A 26 -22.84 1.49 -11.10
N GLY A 27 -22.57 0.37 -10.42
CA GLY A 27 -22.03 -0.84 -11.07
C GLY A 27 -20.51 -0.88 -11.23
N ALA A 28 -20.05 -1.98 -11.85
CA ALA A 28 -18.61 -2.28 -12.01
C ALA A 28 -17.89 -1.38 -13.01
N ASN A 29 -18.58 -0.89 -14.06
CA ASN A 29 -17.98 -0.01 -15.06
C ASN A 29 -17.45 1.28 -14.45
N TYR A 30 -18.25 1.95 -13.62
CA TYR A 30 -17.82 3.16 -12.89
C TYR A 30 -16.71 2.87 -11.89
N LEU A 31 -16.75 1.69 -11.28
CA LEU A 31 -15.70 1.25 -10.39
C LEU A 31 -14.37 1.04 -11.13
N GLY A 32 -14.44 0.50 -12.33
CA GLY A 32 -13.30 0.35 -13.23
C GLY A 32 -12.70 1.68 -13.63
N VAL A 33 -13.53 2.65 -14.03
CA VAL A 33 -13.08 4.02 -14.37
C VAL A 33 -12.45 4.72 -13.16
N ASN A 34 -13.06 4.57 -11.97
CA ASN A 34 -12.50 5.09 -10.71
C ASN A 34 -11.10 4.52 -10.45
N GLY A 35 -10.92 3.20 -10.60
CA GLY A 35 -9.62 2.55 -10.43
C GLY A 35 -8.59 2.97 -11.47
N LEU A 36 -8.99 3.08 -12.75
CA LEU A 36 -8.12 3.52 -13.83
C LEU A 36 -7.62 4.95 -13.62
N PHE A 37 -8.53 5.91 -13.41
CA PHE A 37 -8.17 7.32 -13.24
C PHE A 37 -7.36 7.56 -11.98
N SER A 38 -7.68 6.88 -10.88
CA SER A 38 -6.85 6.94 -9.67
C SER A 38 -5.42 6.49 -9.92
N ASN A 39 -5.20 5.44 -10.72
CA ASN A 39 -3.84 4.98 -11.04
C ASN A 39 -3.12 5.88 -12.05
N ILE A 40 -3.82 6.44 -13.04
CA ILE A 40 -3.23 7.45 -13.94
C ILE A 40 -2.75 8.66 -13.13
N LEU A 41 -3.57 9.17 -12.21
CA LEU A 41 -3.18 10.31 -11.38
C LEU A 41 -2.10 9.96 -10.36
N MET A 42 -2.07 8.74 -9.85
CA MET A 42 -0.97 8.24 -9.03
C MET A 42 0.35 8.25 -9.80
N LEU A 43 0.35 7.88 -11.08
CA LEU A 43 1.53 8.01 -11.95
C LEU A 43 1.91 9.47 -12.18
N LEU A 44 0.94 10.36 -12.42
CA LEU A 44 1.22 11.79 -12.61
C LEU A 44 1.75 12.45 -11.34
N SER A 45 1.37 11.94 -10.16
CA SER A 45 1.88 12.39 -8.86
C SER A 45 3.29 11.91 -8.54
N LEU A 46 3.99 11.26 -9.50
CA LEU A 46 5.39 10.81 -9.34
C LEU A 46 6.35 11.91 -8.91
N THR A 47 6.03 13.15 -9.25
CA THR A 47 6.84 14.32 -8.86
C THR A 47 6.87 14.57 -7.34
N ASP A 48 5.91 14.03 -6.56
CA ASP A 48 5.87 14.13 -5.10
C ASP A 48 6.61 12.99 -4.37
N LEU A 49 6.92 11.91 -5.06
CA LEU A 49 7.37 10.64 -4.49
C LEU A 49 8.72 10.67 -3.75
N GLY A 50 8.97 11.57 -2.90
CA GLY A 50 10.19 11.64 -2.09
C GLY A 50 10.40 13.01 -1.47
N ILE A 51 9.70 14.01 -1.99
CA ILE A 51 9.79 15.37 -1.47
C ILE A 51 9.28 15.41 -0.04
N GLY A 52 8.12 14.79 0.26
CA GLY A 52 7.53 14.81 1.60
C GLY A 52 8.40 14.15 2.69
N SER A 53 9.01 13.00 2.42
CA SER A 53 9.90 12.33 3.38
C SER A 53 11.23 13.05 3.55
N ALA A 54 11.79 13.59 2.46
CA ALA A 54 13.00 14.40 2.52
C ALA A 54 12.74 15.69 3.33
N ILE A 55 11.61 16.34 3.12
CA ILE A 55 11.16 17.52 3.86
C ILE A 55 11.13 17.25 5.38
N ALA A 56 10.47 16.17 5.80
CA ALA A 56 10.39 15.82 7.21
C ALA A 56 11.79 15.64 7.82
N TYR A 57 12.69 14.97 7.10
CA TYR A 57 14.08 14.78 7.54
C TYR A 57 14.82 16.11 7.80
N TYR A 58 14.75 17.04 6.84
CA TYR A 58 15.42 18.35 6.98
C TYR A 58 14.77 19.26 8.03
N LEU A 59 13.52 19.00 8.43
CA LEU A 59 12.85 19.73 9.48
C LEU A 59 13.21 19.25 10.90
N TYR A 60 13.65 18.00 11.10
CA TYR A 60 13.90 17.46 12.44
C TYR A 60 14.90 18.30 13.24
N LYS A 61 16.05 18.67 12.65
CA LYS A 61 17.08 19.45 13.36
C LYS A 61 16.60 20.88 13.70
N PRO A 62 16.05 21.68 12.77
CA PRO A 62 15.51 23.00 13.10
C PRO A 62 14.40 22.95 14.15
N ILE A 63 13.55 21.92 14.13
CA ILE A 63 12.49 21.75 15.14
C ILE A 63 13.07 21.44 16.50
N SER A 64 14.07 20.56 16.61
CA SER A 64 14.69 20.18 17.89
C SER A 64 15.42 21.33 18.57
N VAL A 65 15.98 22.28 17.80
CA VAL A 65 16.67 23.47 18.33
C VAL A 65 15.78 24.72 18.34
N HIS A 66 14.49 24.58 18.03
CA HIS A 66 13.50 25.68 17.98
C HIS A 66 13.88 26.85 17.06
N ASP A 67 14.63 26.60 15.98
CA ASP A 67 15.03 27.60 14.98
C ASP A 67 13.86 27.97 14.06
N LYS A 68 13.04 28.93 14.51
CA LYS A 68 11.85 29.38 13.78
C LYS A 68 12.19 29.97 12.41
N GLU A 69 13.31 30.70 12.29
CA GLU A 69 13.71 31.31 11.03
C GLU A 69 14.03 30.24 9.97
N ARG A 70 14.77 29.22 10.39
CA ARG A 70 15.09 28.11 9.51
C ARG A 70 13.86 27.29 9.13
N ILE A 71 12.94 27.06 10.06
CA ILE A 71 11.66 26.39 9.80
C ILE A 71 10.84 27.17 8.77
N LYS A 72 10.71 28.51 8.91
CA LYS A 72 10.00 29.37 7.94
C LYS A 72 10.60 29.25 6.54
N SER A 73 11.93 29.34 6.44
CA SER A 73 12.66 29.22 5.14
C SER A 73 12.38 27.87 4.46
N LEU A 74 12.48 26.76 5.20
CA LEU A 74 12.18 25.42 4.70
C LEU A 74 10.71 25.29 4.28
N MET A 75 9.77 25.79 5.08
CA MET A 75 8.34 25.71 4.79
C MET A 75 7.95 26.53 3.55
N LEU A 76 8.60 27.68 3.32
CA LEU A 76 8.42 28.47 2.09
C LEU A 76 8.92 27.69 0.87
N PHE A 77 10.10 27.09 0.98
CA PHE A 77 10.68 26.26 -0.08
C PHE A 77 9.76 25.08 -0.42
N TYR A 78 9.23 24.39 0.60
CA TYR A 78 8.31 23.26 0.43
C TYR A 78 7.00 23.66 -0.24
N LYS A 79 6.44 24.79 0.18
CA LYS A 79 5.24 25.35 -0.46
C LYS A 79 5.47 25.59 -1.96
N ARG A 80 6.66 26.06 -2.35
CA ARG A 80 7.03 26.24 -3.77
C ARG A 80 7.18 24.90 -4.49
N CYS A 81 7.88 23.93 -3.87
CA CYS A 81 8.01 22.58 -4.43
C CYS A 81 6.64 21.95 -4.70
N TYR A 82 5.75 21.96 -3.72
CA TYR A 82 4.40 21.40 -3.88
C TYR A 82 3.54 22.13 -4.91
N ARG A 83 3.71 23.44 -5.08
CA ARG A 83 3.07 24.19 -6.17
C ARG A 83 3.57 23.74 -7.54
N VAL A 84 4.88 23.56 -7.70
CA VAL A 84 5.46 23.05 -8.95
C VAL A 84 4.91 21.66 -9.24
N VAL A 85 4.86 20.77 -8.23
CA VAL A 85 4.25 19.43 -8.35
C VAL A 85 2.79 19.53 -8.79
N GLY A 86 1.96 20.32 -8.13
CA GLY A 86 0.56 20.49 -8.48
C GLY A 86 0.33 21.03 -9.90
N LEU A 87 1.14 22.02 -10.33
CA LEU A 87 1.11 22.55 -11.70
C LEU A 87 1.58 21.51 -12.72
N SER A 88 2.59 20.71 -12.39
CA SER A 88 3.08 19.61 -13.25
C SER A 88 2.00 18.54 -13.42
N ILE A 89 1.26 18.19 -12.34
CA ILE A 89 0.14 17.26 -12.42
C ILE A 89 -0.94 17.78 -13.38
N ILE A 90 -1.28 19.06 -13.31
CA ILE A 90 -2.24 19.68 -14.24
C ILE A 90 -1.70 19.60 -15.68
N GLY A 91 -0.45 20.03 -15.91
CA GLY A 91 0.15 20.05 -17.23
C GLY A 91 0.20 18.66 -17.87
N PHE A 92 0.79 17.68 -17.17
CA PHE A 92 0.83 16.30 -17.66
C PHE A 92 -0.56 15.65 -17.74
N GLY A 93 -1.46 16.00 -16.80
CA GLY A 93 -2.83 15.51 -16.82
C GLY A 93 -3.60 16.00 -18.06
N CYS A 94 -3.44 17.26 -18.43
CA CYS A 94 -4.00 17.79 -19.68
C CYS A 94 -3.41 17.11 -20.93
N MET A 95 -2.13 16.73 -20.92
CA MET A 95 -1.51 15.98 -22.02
C MET A 95 -2.09 14.56 -22.16
N VAL A 96 -2.61 13.96 -21.12
CA VAL A 96 -3.26 12.64 -21.16
C VAL A 96 -4.67 12.72 -21.74
N MET A 97 -5.37 13.86 -21.63
CA MET A 97 -6.75 14.03 -22.07
C MET A 97 -7.04 13.51 -23.50
N PRO A 98 -6.25 13.83 -24.53
CA PRO A 98 -6.53 13.36 -25.90
C PRO A 98 -6.49 11.83 -26.05
N PHE A 99 -5.82 11.15 -25.12
CA PHE A 99 -5.66 9.70 -25.14
C PHE A 99 -6.72 8.93 -24.34
N LEU A 100 -7.62 9.63 -23.63
CA LEU A 100 -8.60 8.99 -22.73
C LEU A 100 -9.47 7.96 -23.45
N ASN A 101 -9.91 8.23 -24.67
CA ASN A 101 -10.71 7.26 -25.45
C ASN A 101 -9.96 5.96 -25.79
N LYS A 102 -8.61 5.99 -25.79
CA LYS A 102 -7.78 4.80 -25.98
C LYS A 102 -7.47 4.08 -24.67
N LEU A 103 -7.45 4.84 -23.58
CA LEU A 103 -7.15 4.33 -22.23
C LEU A 103 -8.37 3.69 -21.57
N VAL A 104 -9.56 4.23 -21.85
CA VAL A 104 -10.84 3.78 -21.27
C VAL A 104 -11.53 2.87 -22.27
N ASN A 105 -11.40 1.58 -22.07
CA ASN A 105 -12.05 0.56 -22.90
C ASN A 105 -13.27 0.01 -22.13
N VAL A 106 -14.43 0.64 -22.33
CA VAL A 106 -15.70 0.23 -21.70
C VAL A 106 -16.59 -0.47 -22.74
N GLU A 107 -17.08 -1.66 -22.40
CA GLU A 107 -18.00 -2.42 -23.24
C GLU A 107 -19.37 -1.75 -23.36
N GLN A 108 -19.83 -1.12 -22.28
CA GLN A 108 -21.06 -0.35 -22.26
C GLN A 108 -20.73 1.13 -22.10
N PRO A 109 -21.25 2.01 -22.98
CA PRO A 109 -20.98 3.43 -22.91
C PRO A 109 -21.49 4.00 -21.58
N ILE A 110 -20.60 4.73 -20.88
CA ILE A 110 -20.97 5.50 -19.69
C ILE A 110 -21.70 6.75 -20.20
N PRO A 111 -22.92 7.01 -19.70
CA PRO A 111 -23.72 8.15 -20.18
C PRO A 111 -23.06 9.51 -19.90
N GLU A 112 -22.23 9.60 -18.86
CA GLU A 112 -21.53 10.84 -18.51
C GLU A 112 -20.28 11.05 -19.36
N ASN A 113 -19.90 12.32 -19.51
CA ASN A 113 -18.71 12.69 -20.26
C ASN A 113 -17.43 12.27 -19.51
N ILE A 114 -16.67 11.32 -20.08
CA ILE A 114 -15.43 10.79 -19.51
C ILE A 114 -14.38 11.88 -19.29
N TYR A 115 -14.31 12.90 -20.16
CA TYR A 115 -13.39 14.03 -20.00
C TYR A 115 -13.73 14.85 -18.75
N LEU A 116 -15.00 15.05 -18.46
CA LEU A 116 -15.45 15.75 -17.23
C LEU A 116 -15.11 14.93 -15.99
N ILE A 117 -15.35 13.63 -16.02
CA ILE A 117 -14.99 12.72 -14.91
C ILE A 117 -13.48 12.81 -14.66
N TYR A 118 -12.66 12.68 -15.71
CA TYR A 118 -11.20 12.77 -15.59
C TYR A 118 -10.75 14.13 -15.05
N LEU A 119 -11.36 15.23 -15.51
CA LEU A 119 -11.04 16.58 -15.05
C LEU A 119 -11.30 16.73 -13.55
N LEU A 120 -12.41 16.18 -13.03
CA LEU A 120 -12.71 16.21 -11.60
C LEU A 120 -11.65 15.49 -10.78
N TYR A 121 -11.20 14.32 -11.23
CA TYR A 121 -10.09 13.59 -10.60
C TYR A 121 -8.78 14.39 -10.64
N LEU A 122 -8.49 15.01 -11.79
CA LEU A 122 -7.28 15.82 -11.98
C LEU A 122 -7.26 17.02 -11.03
N LEU A 123 -8.40 17.72 -10.92
CA LEU A 123 -8.55 18.87 -10.03
C LEU A 123 -8.47 18.47 -8.56
N ASP A 124 -9.12 17.40 -8.14
CA ASP A 124 -9.05 16.88 -6.76
C ASP A 124 -7.60 16.59 -6.34
N THR A 125 -6.87 15.91 -7.22
CA THR A 125 -5.44 15.62 -6.99
C THR A 125 -4.61 16.89 -6.94
N ALA A 126 -4.72 17.76 -7.93
CA ALA A 126 -3.92 18.98 -8.04
C ALA A 126 -4.18 19.96 -6.87
N PHE A 127 -5.43 20.13 -6.44
CA PHE A 127 -5.77 21.01 -5.32
C PHE A 127 -5.13 20.55 -4.01
N THR A 128 -5.04 19.24 -3.79
CA THR A 128 -4.37 18.69 -2.61
C THR A 128 -2.91 19.14 -2.55
N TYR A 129 -2.19 19.12 -3.66
CA TYR A 129 -0.79 19.54 -3.72
C TYR A 129 -0.62 21.07 -3.70
N LEU A 130 -1.45 21.80 -4.43
CA LEU A 130 -1.31 23.24 -4.55
C LEU A 130 -1.46 24.01 -3.23
N PHE A 131 -2.31 23.51 -2.32
CA PHE A 131 -2.75 24.34 -1.20
C PHE A 131 -2.29 23.84 0.18
N TRP A 132 -2.21 22.53 0.47
CA TRP A 132 -2.14 22.10 1.86
C TRP A 132 -1.13 21.00 2.20
N ALA A 133 -0.64 20.23 1.25
CA ALA A 133 0.19 19.06 1.51
C ALA A 133 1.44 19.35 2.35
N TYR A 134 2.12 20.48 2.12
CA TYR A 134 3.32 20.88 2.85
C TYR A 134 3.10 21.05 4.36
N LYS A 135 1.88 21.43 4.81
CA LYS A 135 1.57 21.60 6.23
C LYS A 135 1.43 20.25 6.96
N GLN A 136 0.99 19.21 6.26
CA GLN A 136 0.93 17.86 6.83
C GLN A 136 2.34 17.31 7.10
N ALA A 137 3.28 17.51 6.16
CA ALA A 137 4.68 17.12 6.33
C ALA A 137 5.33 17.79 7.56
N PHE A 138 5.01 19.06 7.82
CA PHE A 138 5.45 19.78 9.02
C PHE A 138 4.93 19.16 10.31
N MET A 139 3.65 18.79 10.37
CA MET A 139 3.07 18.13 11.56
C MET A 139 3.69 16.75 11.82
N THR A 140 4.01 16.01 10.75
CA THR A 140 4.72 14.74 10.84
C THR A 140 6.12 14.95 11.45
N ALA A 141 6.86 15.94 10.96
CA ALA A 141 8.19 16.28 11.49
C ALA A 141 8.14 16.71 12.97
N ASN A 142 7.07 17.37 13.41
CA ASN A 142 6.82 17.75 14.80
C ASN A 142 6.29 16.60 15.68
N GLN A 143 6.22 15.36 15.19
CA GLN A 143 5.65 14.18 15.88
C GLN A 143 4.19 14.39 16.35
N LYS A 144 3.46 15.32 15.73
CA LYS A 144 2.06 15.64 16.04
C LYS A 144 1.08 15.09 15.01
N GLN A 145 1.47 14.07 14.23
CA GLN A 145 0.64 13.37 13.26
C GLN A 145 -0.70 12.90 13.85
N TYR A 146 -0.73 12.55 15.15
CA TYR A 146 -1.96 12.12 15.82
C TYR A 146 -3.09 13.16 15.78
N LYS A 147 -2.78 14.47 15.71
CA LYS A 147 -3.80 15.53 15.57
C LYS A 147 -4.47 15.48 14.19
N ILE A 148 -3.68 15.27 13.15
CA ILE A 148 -4.19 15.08 11.78
C ILE A 148 -5.03 13.81 11.72
N GLU A 149 -4.58 12.72 12.36
CA GLU A 149 -5.29 11.45 12.36
C GLU A 149 -6.67 11.55 13.04
N LYS A 150 -6.80 12.33 14.11
CA LYS A 150 -8.11 12.62 14.73
C LYS A 150 -9.06 13.28 13.72
N ILE A 151 -8.60 14.30 13.01
CA ILE A 151 -9.42 14.98 11.97
C ILE A 151 -9.77 13.98 10.86
N ASN A 152 -8.80 13.19 10.39
CA ASN A 152 -9.03 12.17 9.36
C ASN A 152 -10.14 11.18 9.75
N ILE A 153 -10.19 10.72 11.02
CA ILE A 153 -11.24 9.81 11.50
C ILE A 153 -12.63 10.44 11.33
N TYR A 154 -12.82 11.70 11.78
CA TYR A 154 -14.10 12.39 11.63
C TYR A 154 -14.50 12.51 10.15
N TYR A 155 -13.56 12.89 9.29
CA TYR A 155 -13.85 13.04 7.86
C TYR A 155 -14.01 11.72 7.11
N VAL A 156 -13.49 10.61 7.59
CA VAL A 156 -13.80 9.28 7.05
C VAL A 156 -15.24 8.91 7.32
N VAL A 157 -15.74 9.17 8.54
CA VAL A 157 -17.14 8.90 8.89
C VAL A 157 -18.09 9.82 8.11
N ILE A 158 -17.87 11.13 8.18
CA ILE A 158 -18.67 12.13 7.47
C ILE A 158 -18.67 11.86 5.96
N GLY A 159 -17.49 11.57 5.39
CA GLY A 159 -17.33 11.25 3.98
C GLY A 159 -18.14 10.04 3.57
N CYS A 160 -18.05 8.94 4.33
CA CYS A 160 -18.83 7.74 4.07
C CYS A 160 -20.34 8.01 4.10
N CYS A 161 -20.83 8.75 5.11
CA CYS A 161 -22.25 9.11 5.20
C CYS A 161 -22.68 9.95 3.98
N ILE A 162 -21.90 10.95 3.61
CA ILE A 162 -22.19 11.81 2.45
C ILE A 162 -22.14 10.99 1.16
N ASP A 163 -21.12 10.15 0.97
CA ASP A 163 -20.99 9.28 -0.20
C ASP A 163 -22.23 8.40 -0.39
N ILE A 164 -22.70 7.75 0.69
CA ILE A 164 -23.90 6.91 0.67
C ILE A 164 -25.15 7.75 0.33
N ILE A 165 -25.34 8.88 0.99
CA ILE A 165 -26.52 9.76 0.75
C ILE A 165 -26.51 10.24 -0.69
N VAL A 166 -25.39 10.75 -1.18
CA VAL A 166 -25.26 11.29 -2.54
C VAL A 166 -25.53 10.20 -3.57
N LEU A 167 -24.99 8.98 -3.39
CA LEU A 167 -25.24 7.88 -4.30
C LEU A 167 -26.70 7.45 -4.33
N LEU A 168 -27.37 7.37 -3.18
CA LEU A 168 -28.77 6.94 -3.11
C LEU A 168 -29.73 8.00 -3.64
N VAL A 169 -29.46 9.30 -3.40
CA VAL A 169 -30.33 10.41 -3.79
C VAL A 169 -30.11 10.81 -5.25
N PHE A 170 -28.86 11.07 -5.64
CA PHE A 170 -28.57 11.62 -6.97
C PHE A 170 -28.30 10.55 -8.03
N ARG A 171 -27.91 9.34 -7.64
CA ARG A 171 -27.55 8.22 -8.55
C ARG A 171 -26.62 8.64 -9.69
N SER A 172 -25.74 9.61 -9.44
CA SER A 172 -24.83 10.20 -10.42
C SER A 172 -23.39 10.11 -9.95
N PHE A 173 -22.52 9.62 -10.84
CA PHE A 173 -21.08 9.53 -10.55
C PHE A 173 -20.43 10.91 -10.46
N ILE A 174 -20.86 11.85 -11.29
CA ILE A 174 -20.37 13.25 -11.25
C ILE A 174 -20.71 13.89 -9.90
N ALA A 175 -21.95 13.75 -9.41
CA ALA A 175 -22.34 14.27 -8.11
C ALA A 175 -21.46 13.66 -6.99
N TYR A 176 -21.29 12.33 -7.02
CA TYR A 176 -20.40 11.63 -6.07
C TYR A 176 -18.98 12.22 -6.06
N LEU A 177 -18.37 12.44 -7.24
CA LEU A 177 -17.02 13.00 -7.35
C LEU A 177 -16.94 14.44 -6.83
N ILE A 178 -17.93 15.28 -7.14
CA ILE A 178 -17.98 16.67 -6.67
C ILE A 178 -18.05 16.72 -5.14
N PHE A 179 -18.97 15.98 -4.53
CA PHE A 179 -19.11 15.96 -3.08
C PHE A 179 -17.84 15.40 -2.40
N LYS A 180 -17.26 14.33 -2.95
CA LYS A 180 -16.00 13.77 -2.47
C LYS A 180 -14.85 14.80 -2.52
N MET A 181 -14.71 15.53 -3.62
CA MET A 181 -13.73 16.61 -3.77
C MET A 181 -13.97 17.73 -2.74
N VAL A 182 -15.22 18.14 -2.53
CA VAL A 182 -15.59 19.15 -1.52
C VAL A 182 -15.17 18.69 -0.12
N ILE A 183 -15.46 17.44 0.25
CA ILE A 183 -15.08 16.87 1.56
C ILE A 183 -13.56 16.90 1.74
N VAL A 184 -12.78 16.52 0.72
CA VAL A 184 -11.31 16.55 0.76
C VAL A 184 -10.79 17.98 0.92
N ILE A 185 -11.35 18.93 0.20
CA ILE A 185 -11.01 20.36 0.31
C ILE A 185 -11.30 20.88 1.71
N VAL A 186 -12.50 20.66 2.24
CA VAL A 186 -12.90 21.10 3.58
C VAL A 186 -12.02 20.50 4.65
N LYS A 187 -11.76 19.19 4.58
CA LYS A 187 -10.82 18.50 5.47
C LYS A 187 -9.44 19.15 5.48
N ASN A 188 -8.88 19.39 4.30
CA ASN A 188 -7.55 19.98 4.16
C ASN A 188 -7.51 21.43 4.66
N LEU A 189 -8.58 22.19 4.46
CA LEU A 189 -8.73 23.54 5.04
C LEU A 189 -8.77 23.51 6.57
N VAL A 190 -9.50 22.56 7.16
CA VAL A 190 -9.55 22.40 8.63
C VAL A 190 -8.16 22.06 9.18
N ILE A 191 -7.44 21.13 8.55
CA ILE A 191 -6.07 20.79 8.93
C ILE A 191 -5.17 22.03 8.80
N ALA A 192 -5.25 22.74 7.68
CA ALA A 192 -4.45 23.93 7.45
C ALA A 192 -4.70 25.03 8.50
N ARG A 193 -5.97 25.28 8.85
CA ARG A 193 -6.36 26.25 9.89
C ARG A 193 -5.85 25.83 11.28
N MET A 194 -5.92 24.54 11.60
CA MET A 194 -5.38 24.00 12.85
C MET A 194 -3.89 24.27 12.96
N VAL A 195 -3.11 23.99 11.91
CA VAL A 195 -1.66 24.24 11.86
C VAL A 195 -1.37 25.73 11.99
N ASP A 196 -2.10 26.59 11.27
CA ASP A 196 -1.92 28.05 11.32
C ASP A 196 -2.26 28.66 12.69
N LYS A 197 -3.18 28.06 13.43
CA LYS A 197 -3.53 28.49 14.80
C LYS A 197 -2.46 28.05 15.79
N GLU A 198 -1.92 26.86 15.63
CA GLU A 198 -0.92 26.31 16.55
C GLU A 198 0.50 26.91 16.32
N TYR A 199 0.79 27.28 15.05
CA TYR A 199 2.07 27.84 14.64
C TYR A 199 1.93 29.15 13.86
N PRO A 200 1.52 30.27 14.52
CA PRO A 200 1.25 31.54 13.85
C PRO A 200 2.43 32.11 13.09
N TYR A 201 3.67 31.81 13.54
CA TYR A 201 4.90 32.30 12.89
C TYR A 201 5.09 31.77 11.45
N LEU A 202 4.42 30.68 11.06
CA LEU A 202 4.43 30.18 9.68
C LEU A 202 3.71 31.10 8.68
N LYS A 203 2.94 32.10 9.15
CA LYS A 203 2.23 33.09 8.32
C LYS A 203 3.04 34.37 8.13
N GLU A 204 4.12 34.55 8.84
CA GLU A 204 4.97 35.72 8.70
C GLU A 204 5.49 35.84 7.27
N LYS A 205 5.59 37.08 6.78
CA LYS A 205 6.01 37.35 5.39
C LYS A 205 7.51 37.59 5.25
N ASP A 206 8.15 38.00 6.33
CA ASP A 206 9.59 38.21 6.36
C ASP A 206 10.30 36.87 6.53
N ILE A 207 10.66 36.24 5.39
CA ILE A 207 11.25 34.90 5.36
C ILE A 207 12.52 34.93 4.52
N LYS A 208 13.65 34.58 5.12
CA LYS A 208 14.91 34.39 4.41
C LYS A 208 14.82 33.14 3.52
N GLU A 209 15.03 33.32 2.22
CA GLU A 209 15.01 32.19 1.27
C GLU A 209 16.24 31.29 1.43
N LEU A 210 16.06 30.00 1.06
CA LEU A 210 17.20 29.08 0.98
C LEU A 210 18.14 29.45 -0.14
N THR A 211 19.44 29.30 0.11
CA THR A 211 20.47 29.50 -0.90
C THR A 211 20.40 28.40 -1.98
N ARG A 212 20.88 28.70 -3.19
CA ARG A 212 20.94 27.72 -4.29
C ARG A 212 21.76 26.47 -3.91
N GLY A 213 22.79 26.63 -3.06
CA GLY A 213 23.60 25.52 -2.57
C GLY A 213 22.79 24.55 -1.68
N GLU A 214 21.99 25.10 -0.77
CA GLU A 214 21.13 24.32 0.12
C GLU A 214 20.04 23.57 -0.63
N VAL A 215 19.42 24.21 -1.63
CA VAL A 215 18.44 23.58 -2.52
C VAL A 215 19.06 22.41 -3.29
N LYS A 216 20.27 22.58 -3.84
CA LYS A 216 21.01 21.52 -4.52
C LYS A 216 21.33 20.35 -3.58
N GLN A 217 21.74 20.64 -2.36
CA GLN A 217 22.02 19.61 -1.34
C GLN A 217 20.76 18.84 -0.95
N PHE A 218 19.61 19.52 -0.79
CA PHE A 218 18.32 18.90 -0.55
C PHE A 218 17.98 17.87 -1.64
N PHE A 219 17.99 18.28 -2.91
CA PHE A 219 17.66 17.37 -4.02
C PHE A 219 18.65 16.21 -4.16
N LYS A 220 19.95 16.45 -3.91
CA LYS A 220 20.96 15.39 -3.92
C LYS A 220 20.68 14.33 -2.83
N GLY A 221 20.27 14.76 -1.64
CA GLY A 221 19.92 13.85 -0.54
C GLY A 221 18.61 13.07 -0.80
N ALA A 222 17.63 13.72 -1.44
CA ALA A 222 16.33 13.12 -1.73
C ALA A 222 16.34 12.18 -2.94
N LEU A 223 17.34 12.29 -3.85
CA LEU A 223 17.34 11.65 -5.16
C LEU A 223 17.18 10.11 -5.09
N ASN A 224 17.88 9.47 -4.17
CA ASN A 224 17.83 8.01 -4.02
C ASN A 224 16.42 7.51 -3.65
N GLU A 225 15.75 8.23 -2.74
CA GLU A 225 14.40 7.92 -2.30
C GLU A 225 13.37 8.20 -3.41
N ILE A 226 13.56 9.31 -4.13
CA ILE A 226 12.73 9.66 -5.29
C ILE A 226 12.80 8.55 -6.35
N ILE A 227 13.99 8.12 -6.73
CA ILE A 227 14.17 7.07 -7.75
C ILE A 227 13.56 5.74 -7.29
N PHE A 228 13.75 5.36 -6.03
CA PHE A 228 13.15 4.14 -5.49
C PHE A 228 11.61 4.18 -5.54
N LYS A 229 11.03 5.28 -5.10
CA LYS A 229 9.57 5.48 -5.14
C LYS A 229 9.02 5.55 -6.55
N LEU A 230 9.74 6.21 -7.48
CA LEU A 230 9.40 6.22 -8.91
C LEU A 230 9.25 4.79 -9.45
N GLY A 231 10.25 3.95 -9.23
CA GLY A 231 10.22 2.56 -9.66
C GLY A 231 9.04 1.79 -9.04
N SER A 232 8.81 1.96 -7.75
CA SER A 232 7.70 1.31 -7.04
C SER A 232 6.34 1.75 -7.57
N THR A 233 6.15 3.04 -7.82
CA THR A 233 4.86 3.54 -8.33
C THR A 233 4.62 3.14 -9.78
N LEU A 234 5.63 3.21 -10.65
CA LEU A 234 5.54 2.67 -12.00
C LEU A 234 5.07 1.22 -11.97
N PHE A 235 5.67 0.43 -11.10
CA PHE A 235 5.33 -0.98 -10.97
C PHE A 235 3.87 -1.20 -10.54
N ASN A 236 3.40 -0.48 -9.52
CA ASN A 236 2.08 -0.70 -8.93
C ASN A 236 0.93 -0.06 -9.74
N SER A 237 1.19 1.06 -10.45
CA SER A 237 0.13 1.82 -11.12
C SER A 237 -0.13 1.38 -12.57
N THR A 238 0.80 0.63 -13.20
CA THR A 238 0.68 0.25 -14.61
C THR A 238 -0.34 -0.86 -14.85
N LEU A 239 -0.60 -1.72 -13.87
CA LEU A 239 -1.52 -2.86 -14.01
C LEU A 239 -2.91 -2.42 -14.50
N ASN A 240 -3.53 -1.45 -13.85
CA ASN A 240 -4.87 -0.99 -14.20
C ASN A 240 -4.92 -0.39 -15.62
N ILE A 241 -3.87 0.33 -16.02
CA ILE A 241 -3.78 0.93 -17.37
C ILE A 241 -3.67 -0.16 -18.42
N ILE A 242 -2.80 -1.16 -18.21
CA ILE A 242 -2.58 -2.26 -19.15
C ILE A 242 -3.83 -3.13 -19.27
N VAL A 243 -4.48 -3.47 -18.14
CA VAL A 243 -5.72 -4.23 -18.15
C VAL A 243 -6.83 -3.47 -18.87
N SER A 244 -6.96 -2.16 -18.62
CA SER A 244 -7.98 -1.35 -19.33
C SER A 244 -7.79 -1.37 -20.83
N ILE A 245 -6.56 -1.18 -21.31
CA ILE A 245 -6.26 -1.13 -22.76
C ILE A 245 -6.41 -2.51 -23.42
N CYS A 246 -5.90 -3.57 -22.77
CA CYS A 246 -5.75 -4.87 -23.39
C CYS A 246 -6.97 -5.79 -23.22
N ILE A 247 -7.75 -5.60 -22.16
CA ILE A 247 -8.87 -6.50 -21.80
C ILE A 247 -10.17 -5.72 -21.69
N GLY A 248 -10.20 -4.69 -20.83
CA GLY A 248 -11.39 -3.87 -20.60
C GLY A 248 -11.39 -3.23 -19.21
N THR A 249 -11.94 -2.03 -19.13
CA THR A 249 -11.97 -1.24 -17.89
C THR A 249 -12.86 -1.88 -16.80
N ILE A 250 -13.89 -2.63 -17.17
CA ILE A 250 -14.81 -3.31 -16.25
C ILE A 250 -14.09 -4.31 -15.34
N PHE A 251 -13.06 -5.00 -15.86
CA PHE A 251 -12.29 -5.97 -15.09
C PHE A 251 -11.55 -5.31 -13.91
N ILE A 252 -11.16 -4.02 -14.04
CA ILE A 252 -10.61 -3.24 -12.93
C ILE A 252 -11.67 -3.13 -11.82
N GLY A 253 -12.93 -2.92 -12.19
CA GLY A 253 -14.06 -2.91 -11.24
C GLY A 253 -14.15 -4.22 -10.46
N TYR A 254 -14.04 -5.37 -11.14
CA TYR A 254 -14.13 -6.68 -10.48
C TYR A 254 -12.98 -6.93 -9.51
N TYR A 255 -11.72 -6.87 -9.97
CA TYR A 255 -10.59 -7.22 -9.10
C TYR A 255 -10.24 -6.15 -8.07
N SER A 256 -10.68 -4.90 -8.24
CA SER A 256 -10.46 -3.85 -7.23
C SER A 256 -11.14 -4.15 -5.89
N ASN A 257 -12.20 -4.97 -5.88
CA ASN A 257 -12.85 -5.44 -4.65
C ASN A 257 -11.93 -6.38 -3.86
N TYR A 258 -11.21 -7.25 -4.56
CA TYR A 258 -10.21 -8.13 -3.98
C TYR A 258 -9.04 -7.33 -3.39
N TYR A 259 -8.51 -6.37 -4.15
CA TYR A 259 -7.45 -5.49 -3.65
C TYR A 259 -7.86 -4.64 -2.46
N MET A 260 -9.13 -4.26 -2.36
CA MET A 260 -9.64 -3.57 -1.17
C MET A 260 -9.52 -4.46 0.07
N VAL A 261 -9.92 -5.72 0.00
CA VAL A 261 -9.80 -6.68 1.13
C VAL A 261 -8.33 -6.96 1.45
N ILE A 262 -7.53 -7.28 0.42
CA ILE A 262 -6.09 -7.55 0.55
C ILE A 262 -5.38 -6.35 1.20
N GLY A 263 -5.71 -5.13 0.79
CA GLY A 263 -5.15 -3.90 1.34
C GLY A 263 -5.47 -3.70 2.83
N GLN A 264 -6.68 -4.04 3.26
CA GLN A 264 -7.07 -3.96 4.67
C GLN A 264 -6.33 -5.00 5.52
N VAL A 265 -6.26 -6.25 5.05
CA VAL A 265 -5.46 -7.30 5.71
C VAL A 265 -3.98 -6.90 5.77
N GLY A 266 -3.45 -6.35 4.68
CA GLY A 266 -2.09 -5.83 4.61
C GLY A 266 -1.83 -4.72 5.62
N SER A 267 -2.76 -3.80 5.80
CA SER A 267 -2.65 -2.71 6.78
C SER A 267 -2.62 -3.22 8.23
N ILE A 268 -3.44 -4.23 8.55
CA ILE A 268 -3.43 -4.89 9.88
C ILE A 268 -2.11 -5.64 10.08
N SER A 269 -1.68 -6.43 9.10
CA SER A 269 -0.40 -7.15 9.12
C SER A 269 0.77 -6.19 9.31
N ALA A 270 0.77 -5.05 8.63
CA ALA A 270 1.79 -4.02 8.77
C ALA A 270 1.87 -3.42 10.18
N LEU A 271 0.73 -3.20 10.85
CA LEU A 271 0.71 -2.73 12.24
C LEU A 271 1.35 -3.73 13.20
N ILE A 272 1.03 -5.02 13.05
CA ILE A 272 1.61 -6.09 13.87
C ILE A 272 3.11 -6.20 13.60
N THR A 273 3.50 -6.22 12.33
CA THR A 273 4.90 -6.31 11.90
C THR A 273 5.71 -5.12 12.39
N ALA A 274 5.19 -3.89 12.28
CA ALA A 274 5.85 -2.68 12.78
C ALA A 274 6.14 -2.76 14.28
N SER A 275 5.26 -3.38 15.06
CA SER A 275 5.47 -3.59 16.50
C SER A 275 6.62 -4.56 16.78
N ILE A 276 6.77 -5.60 15.95
CA ILE A 276 7.83 -6.61 16.08
C ILE A 276 9.20 -6.00 15.76
N ILE A 277 9.29 -5.15 14.74
CA ILE A 277 10.55 -4.61 14.21
C ILE A 277 10.95 -3.25 14.82
N ALA A 278 10.14 -2.69 15.70
CA ALA A 278 10.35 -1.34 16.25
C ALA A 278 11.72 -1.10 16.93
N GLY A 279 12.34 -2.16 17.47
CA GLY A 279 13.64 -2.07 18.15
C GLY A 279 14.87 -2.25 17.26
N ILE A 280 14.71 -2.50 15.94
CA ILE A 280 15.84 -2.86 15.06
C ILE A 280 16.92 -1.75 15.03
N GLY A 281 16.52 -0.49 14.96
CA GLY A 281 17.48 0.62 14.90
C GLY A 281 18.44 0.64 16.10
N ASN A 282 17.93 0.40 17.30
CA ASN A 282 18.73 0.31 18.51
C ASN A 282 19.68 -0.91 18.47
N VAL A 283 19.16 -2.08 18.09
CA VAL A 283 19.97 -3.31 17.99
C VAL A 283 21.13 -3.13 17.02
N VAL A 284 20.89 -2.53 15.84
CA VAL A 284 21.93 -2.26 14.84
C VAL A 284 23.00 -1.28 15.37
N ALA A 285 22.61 -0.32 16.21
CA ALA A 285 23.51 0.70 16.74
C ALA A 285 24.36 0.22 17.93
N THR A 286 23.83 -0.71 18.74
CA THR A 286 24.44 -1.03 20.05
C THR A 286 25.01 -2.43 20.17
N GLU A 287 24.61 -3.37 19.29
CA GLU A 287 24.93 -4.79 19.45
C GLU A 287 25.99 -5.30 18.45
N SER A 288 26.66 -6.41 18.79
CA SER A 288 27.59 -7.06 17.88
C SER A 288 26.93 -7.64 16.65
N SER A 289 27.65 -7.74 15.51
CA SER A 289 27.13 -8.27 14.24
C SER A 289 26.51 -9.67 14.37
N SER A 290 27.06 -10.54 15.21
CA SER A 290 26.54 -11.88 15.47
C SER A 290 25.15 -11.82 16.15
N LYS A 291 25.00 -10.94 17.15
CA LYS A 291 23.72 -10.74 17.87
C LYS A 291 22.69 -10.09 16.96
N VAL A 292 23.11 -9.09 16.15
CA VAL A 292 22.26 -8.44 15.14
C VAL A 292 21.68 -9.48 14.16
N PHE A 293 22.51 -10.42 13.68
CA PHE A 293 22.05 -11.48 12.79
C PHE A 293 21.10 -12.48 13.46
N THR A 294 21.36 -12.84 14.71
CA THR A 294 20.46 -13.71 15.49
C THR A 294 19.10 -13.06 15.67
N VAL A 295 19.07 -11.78 16.04
CA VAL A 295 17.82 -11.00 16.17
C VAL A 295 17.12 -10.90 14.83
N TYR A 296 17.84 -10.65 13.73
CA TYR A 296 17.28 -10.64 12.38
C TYR A 296 16.53 -11.94 12.05
N LYS A 297 17.14 -13.11 12.29
CA LYS A 297 16.50 -14.40 12.01
C LYS A 297 15.20 -14.59 12.80
N VAL A 298 15.22 -14.27 14.10
CA VAL A 298 14.04 -14.38 14.96
C VAL A 298 12.91 -13.47 14.49
N LEU A 299 13.21 -12.20 14.18
CA LEU A 299 12.21 -11.25 13.69
C LEU A 299 11.69 -11.65 12.30
N ASN A 300 12.59 -12.12 11.41
CA ASN A 300 12.23 -12.58 10.07
C ASN A 300 11.30 -13.81 10.14
N MET A 301 11.53 -14.73 11.08
CA MET A 301 10.65 -15.87 11.33
C MET A 301 9.28 -15.41 11.84
N GLY A 302 9.20 -14.47 12.76
CA GLY A 302 7.93 -13.92 13.25
C GLY A 302 7.11 -13.25 12.14
N VAL A 303 7.75 -12.42 11.32
CA VAL A 303 7.08 -11.78 10.18
C VAL A 303 6.68 -12.80 9.11
N PHE A 304 7.51 -13.81 8.87
CA PHE A 304 7.18 -14.92 7.96
C PHE A 304 5.88 -15.63 8.40
N LEU A 305 5.75 -16.01 9.68
CA LEU A 305 4.57 -16.70 10.19
C LEU A 305 3.30 -15.85 9.99
N ILE A 306 3.34 -14.55 10.31
CA ILE A 306 2.22 -13.63 10.12
C ILE A 306 1.87 -13.48 8.64
N ASN A 307 2.87 -13.25 7.80
CA ASN A 307 2.68 -13.05 6.37
C ASN A 307 2.10 -14.31 5.69
N SER A 308 2.63 -15.49 6.02
CA SER A 308 2.13 -16.77 5.52
C SER A 308 0.70 -17.04 5.97
N PHE A 309 0.40 -16.83 7.25
CA PHE A 309 -0.95 -16.98 7.80
C PHE A 309 -1.94 -16.08 7.05
N CYS A 310 -1.64 -14.78 6.91
CA CYS A 310 -2.50 -13.85 6.16
C CYS A 310 -2.67 -14.28 4.70
N THR A 311 -1.59 -14.72 4.05
CA THR A 311 -1.61 -15.16 2.65
C THR A 311 -2.51 -16.37 2.45
N ILE A 312 -2.41 -17.38 3.34
CA ILE A 312 -3.24 -18.60 3.29
C ILE A 312 -4.72 -18.27 3.54
N CYS A 313 -5.00 -17.44 4.56
CA CYS A 313 -6.36 -16.99 4.83
C CYS A 313 -6.96 -16.23 3.64
N LEU A 314 -6.20 -15.32 3.02
CA LEU A 314 -6.65 -14.63 1.81
C LEU A 314 -6.91 -15.59 0.66
N PHE A 315 -5.99 -16.53 0.38
CA PHE A 315 -6.13 -17.49 -0.71
C PHE A 315 -7.38 -18.35 -0.57
N GLN A 316 -7.67 -18.80 0.64
CA GLN A 316 -8.81 -19.67 0.91
C GLN A 316 -10.13 -18.91 0.96
N LEU A 317 -10.18 -17.80 1.70
CA LEU A 317 -11.45 -17.17 2.09
C LEU A 317 -11.94 -16.10 1.12
N LEU A 318 -11.06 -15.56 0.28
CA LEU A 318 -11.36 -14.33 -0.47
C LEU A 318 -12.47 -14.54 -1.51
N ASN A 319 -12.47 -15.67 -2.25
CA ASN A 319 -13.52 -15.99 -3.22
C ASN A 319 -14.86 -16.28 -2.52
N SER A 320 -14.86 -17.04 -1.44
CA SER A 320 -16.07 -17.32 -0.65
C SER A 320 -16.66 -16.03 -0.08
N PHE A 321 -15.80 -15.14 0.44
CA PHE A 321 -16.22 -13.84 0.94
C PHE A 321 -16.82 -12.95 -0.17
N VAL A 322 -16.14 -12.80 -1.30
CA VAL A 322 -16.63 -11.97 -2.41
C VAL A 322 -17.92 -12.53 -3.00
N HIS A 323 -18.06 -13.85 -3.08
CA HIS A 323 -19.31 -14.48 -3.50
C HIS A 323 -20.47 -14.16 -2.54
N LEU A 324 -20.26 -14.24 -1.22
CA LEU A 324 -21.28 -13.89 -0.24
C LEU A 324 -21.63 -12.39 -0.29
N TRP A 325 -20.65 -11.55 -0.55
CA TRP A 325 -20.81 -10.10 -0.57
C TRP A 325 -21.45 -9.59 -1.86
N LEU A 326 -20.89 -10.00 -3.02
CA LEU A 326 -21.25 -9.45 -4.34
C LEU A 326 -21.89 -10.48 -5.28
N GLY A 327 -21.92 -11.76 -4.94
CA GLY A 327 -22.43 -12.81 -5.84
C GLY A 327 -23.90 -12.64 -6.22
N LYS A 328 -24.70 -11.97 -5.38
CA LYS A 328 -26.09 -11.59 -5.69
C LYS A 328 -26.20 -10.49 -6.75
N MET A 329 -25.12 -9.71 -6.98
CA MET A 329 -25.08 -8.64 -7.98
C MET A 329 -24.57 -9.15 -9.34
N GLY A 330 -23.89 -10.30 -9.36
CA GLY A 330 -23.41 -10.96 -10.57
C GLY A 330 -22.27 -11.93 -10.26
N ASN A 331 -22.26 -13.06 -10.98
CA ASN A 331 -21.21 -14.07 -10.82
C ASN A 331 -19.86 -13.59 -11.37
N GLU A 332 -19.84 -12.61 -12.27
CA GLU A 332 -18.65 -11.98 -12.84
C GLU A 332 -17.78 -11.25 -11.82
N TYR A 333 -18.32 -10.91 -10.65
CA TYR A 333 -17.55 -10.37 -9.53
C TYR A 333 -16.64 -11.42 -8.88
N VAL A 334 -16.89 -12.72 -9.10
CA VAL A 334 -16.09 -13.81 -8.52
C VAL A 334 -15.00 -14.22 -9.52
N LEU A 335 -13.76 -13.92 -9.18
CA LEU A 335 -12.60 -14.21 -10.01
C LEU A 335 -12.20 -15.68 -9.96
N SER A 336 -11.50 -16.17 -10.99
CA SER A 336 -10.91 -17.52 -10.95
C SER A 336 -9.91 -17.66 -9.81
N GLN A 337 -9.84 -18.87 -9.22
CA GLN A 337 -8.92 -19.16 -8.11
C GLN A 337 -7.45 -18.93 -8.48
N ILE A 338 -7.10 -19.06 -9.76
CA ILE A 338 -5.75 -18.78 -10.27
C ILE A 338 -5.41 -17.29 -10.08
N ILE A 339 -6.32 -16.38 -10.44
CA ILE A 339 -6.11 -14.94 -10.27
C ILE A 339 -5.97 -14.61 -8.78
N VAL A 340 -6.85 -15.15 -7.94
CA VAL A 340 -6.77 -14.96 -6.49
C VAL A 340 -5.44 -15.49 -5.94
N GLY A 341 -4.99 -16.66 -6.39
CA GLY A 341 -3.70 -17.21 -6.02
C GLY A 341 -2.53 -16.28 -6.39
N LEU A 342 -2.52 -15.73 -7.61
CA LEU A 342 -1.49 -14.78 -8.03
C LEU A 342 -1.53 -13.48 -7.21
N MET A 343 -2.72 -12.96 -6.87
CA MET A 343 -2.87 -11.80 -5.99
C MET A 343 -2.33 -12.08 -4.57
N CYS A 344 -2.58 -13.28 -4.05
CA CYS A 344 -2.07 -13.70 -2.74
C CYS A 344 -0.55 -13.90 -2.74
N VAL A 345 0.01 -14.45 -3.83
CA VAL A 345 1.47 -14.53 -4.01
C VAL A 345 2.08 -13.13 -4.09
N ASP A 346 1.45 -12.21 -4.81
CA ASP A 346 1.88 -10.80 -4.85
C ASP A 346 1.87 -10.16 -3.47
N PHE A 347 0.84 -10.40 -2.68
CA PHE A 347 0.76 -9.97 -1.27
C PHE A 347 1.90 -10.55 -0.43
N TYR A 348 2.18 -11.86 -0.55
CA TYR A 348 3.29 -12.49 0.16
C TYR A 348 4.64 -11.85 -0.19
N LEU A 349 4.91 -11.66 -1.49
CA LEU A 349 6.15 -11.07 -1.97
C LEU A 349 6.35 -9.63 -1.47
N ASN A 350 5.29 -8.81 -1.46
CA ASN A 350 5.33 -7.44 -0.96
C ASN A 350 5.73 -7.36 0.53
N ASN A 351 5.32 -8.32 1.34
CA ASN A 351 5.52 -8.31 2.78
C ASN A 351 6.76 -9.10 3.23
N SER A 352 7.29 -9.99 2.39
CA SER A 352 8.38 -10.91 2.76
C SER A 352 9.71 -10.23 3.06
N CYS A 353 9.96 -9.03 2.53
CA CYS A 353 11.22 -8.31 2.71
C CYS A 353 11.16 -7.19 3.76
N GLN A 354 10.09 -7.07 4.55
CA GLN A 354 9.92 -5.94 5.48
C GLN A 354 11.03 -5.85 6.54
N VAL A 355 11.42 -6.98 7.12
CA VAL A 355 12.47 -7.02 8.16
C VAL A 355 13.80 -6.56 7.57
N ILE A 356 14.27 -7.17 6.51
CA ILE A 356 15.56 -6.83 5.88
C ILE A 356 15.57 -5.39 5.34
N ALA A 357 14.43 -4.88 4.85
CA ALA A 357 14.28 -3.49 4.44
C ALA A 357 14.44 -2.51 5.61
N THR A 358 13.98 -2.88 6.81
CA THR A 358 14.18 -2.08 8.01
C THR A 358 15.64 -2.09 8.44
N TYR A 359 16.33 -3.23 8.38
CA TYR A 359 17.78 -3.31 8.61
C TYR A 359 18.55 -2.46 7.59
N ARG A 360 18.15 -2.46 6.30
CA ARG A 360 18.72 -1.59 5.26
C ARG A 360 18.64 -0.11 5.67
N ALA A 361 17.45 0.32 6.13
CA ALA A 361 17.22 1.69 6.54
C ALA A 361 18.03 2.06 7.80
N ALA A 362 18.08 1.16 8.81
CA ALA A 362 18.86 1.35 10.02
C ALA A 362 20.38 1.42 9.75
N ALA A 363 20.87 0.67 8.75
CA ALA A 363 22.29 0.68 8.33
C ALA A 363 22.61 1.80 7.31
N GLY A 364 21.62 2.61 6.89
CA GLY A 364 21.82 3.70 5.92
C GLY A 364 22.15 3.26 4.49
N LYS A 365 21.88 2.00 4.12
CA LYS A 365 22.20 1.41 2.81
C LYS A 365 21.11 1.65 1.77
N PHE A 366 20.67 2.90 1.59
CA PHE A 366 19.53 3.28 0.74
C PHE A 366 19.74 3.03 -0.75
N GLU A 367 20.97 2.90 -1.22
CA GLU A 367 21.32 2.63 -2.62
C GLU A 367 20.97 1.19 -3.06
N VAL A 368 20.91 0.25 -2.11
CA VAL A 368 20.66 -1.17 -2.41
C VAL A 368 19.21 -1.36 -2.88
N GLY A 369 19.03 -1.98 -4.03
CA GLY A 369 17.71 -2.27 -4.61
C GLY A 369 17.08 -1.14 -5.42
N ARG A 370 17.59 0.10 -5.35
CA ARG A 370 17.01 1.28 -6.02
C ARG A 370 16.82 1.08 -7.53
N ASN A 371 17.88 0.71 -8.23
CA ASN A 371 17.84 0.57 -9.69
C ASN A 371 16.98 -0.63 -10.12
N ARG A 372 16.98 -1.70 -9.34
CA ARG A 372 16.18 -2.90 -9.63
C ARG A 372 14.68 -2.62 -9.58
N GLN A 373 14.23 -1.75 -8.67
CA GLN A 373 12.83 -1.37 -8.59
C GLN A 373 12.37 -0.65 -9.87
N VAL A 374 13.24 0.22 -10.43
CA VAL A 374 12.95 0.91 -11.70
C VAL A 374 12.95 -0.09 -12.86
N ILE A 375 13.97 -0.97 -12.93
CA ILE A 375 14.06 -2.01 -13.95
C ILE A 375 12.82 -2.91 -13.93
N ALA A 376 12.39 -3.35 -12.75
CA ALA A 376 11.19 -4.17 -12.59
C ALA A 376 9.94 -3.41 -13.08
N GLY A 377 9.79 -2.13 -12.75
CA GLY A 377 8.68 -1.31 -13.23
C GLY A 377 8.63 -1.18 -14.76
N ILE A 378 9.78 -0.95 -15.39
CA ILE A 378 9.88 -0.84 -16.84
C ILE A 378 9.62 -2.19 -17.53
N LEU A 379 10.24 -3.27 -17.05
CA LEU A 379 10.09 -4.60 -17.63
C LEU A 379 8.69 -5.20 -17.41
N ASN A 380 8.02 -4.82 -16.33
CA ASN A 380 6.66 -5.29 -16.06
C ASN A 380 5.68 -4.90 -17.19
N ILE A 381 5.87 -3.76 -17.85
CA ILE A 381 4.97 -3.27 -18.90
C ILE A 381 4.92 -4.23 -20.10
N PRO A 382 6.02 -4.50 -20.83
CA PRO A 382 6.00 -5.39 -21.96
C PRO A 382 5.68 -6.84 -21.59
N LEU A 383 6.13 -7.31 -20.41
CA LEU A 383 5.81 -8.64 -19.92
C LEU A 383 4.32 -8.80 -19.61
N SER A 384 3.66 -7.79 -19.01
CA SER A 384 2.23 -7.81 -18.76
C SER A 384 1.45 -7.88 -20.09
N ILE A 385 1.84 -7.10 -21.09
CA ILE A 385 1.20 -7.13 -22.41
C ILE A 385 1.38 -8.51 -23.06
N LEU A 386 2.58 -9.07 -23.01
CA LEU A 386 2.86 -10.41 -23.55
C LEU A 386 2.02 -11.49 -22.85
N PHE A 387 2.02 -11.50 -21.52
CA PHE A 387 1.31 -12.52 -20.75
C PHE A 387 -0.22 -12.38 -20.83
N ILE A 388 -0.73 -11.16 -20.99
CA ILE A 388 -2.15 -10.96 -21.26
C ILE A 388 -2.53 -11.59 -22.62
N LYS A 389 -1.70 -11.43 -23.65
CA LYS A 389 -1.94 -12.07 -24.96
C LYS A 389 -1.90 -13.60 -24.91
N LEU A 390 -1.08 -14.18 -24.01
CA LEU A 390 -0.93 -15.63 -23.88
C LEU A 390 -1.97 -16.27 -22.95
N PHE A 391 -2.29 -15.61 -21.83
CA PHE A 391 -3.06 -16.19 -20.73
C PHE A 391 -4.31 -15.37 -20.36
N GLY A 392 -4.61 -14.28 -21.08
CA GLY A 392 -5.72 -13.38 -20.71
C GLY A 392 -5.51 -12.66 -19.38
N LEU A 393 -6.58 -12.47 -18.63
CA LEU A 393 -6.55 -11.74 -17.34
C LEU A 393 -5.56 -12.33 -16.31
N PRO A 394 -5.40 -13.66 -16.12
CA PRO A 394 -4.35 -14.23 -15.27
C PRO A 394 -2.94 -13.75 -15.62
N GLY A 395 -2.66 -13.52 -16.90
CA GLY A 395 -1.36 -13.02 -17.36
C GLY A 395 -1.01 -11.63 -16.82
N ALA A 396 -2.02 -10.78 -16.62
CA ALA A 396 -1.84 -9.46 -16.04
C ALA A 396 -1.30 -9.52 -14.59
N PHE A 397 -1.67 -10.55 -13.83
CA PHE A 397 -1.22 -10.76 -12.45
C PHE A 397 0.06 -11.61 -12.37
N LEU A 398 0.32 -12.46 -13.35
CA LEU A 398 1.53 -13.29 -13.41
C LEU A 398 2.80 -12.44 -13.63
N SER A 399 2.74 -11.44 -14.51
CA SER A 399 3.88 -10.57 -14.82
C SER A 399 4.45 -9.86 -13.59
N PRO A 400 3.65 -9.12 -12.79
CA PRO A 400 4.16 -8.47 -11.59
C PRO A 400 4.71 -9.45 -10.56
N VAL A 401 4.12 -10.64 -10.41
CA VAL A 401 4.64 -11.69 -9.51
C VAL A 401 6.04 -12.13 -9.93
N LEU A 402 6.24 -12.43 -11.22
CA LEU A 402 7.55 -12.86 -11.74
C LEU A 402 8.60 -11.73 -11.66
N CYS A 403 8.24 -10.51 -12.05
CA CYS A 403 9.14 -9.36 -11.94
C CYS A 403 9.54 -9.10 -10.49
N LYS A 404 8.60 -9.16 -9.54
CA LYS A 404 8.90 -9.00 -8.10
C LYS A 404 9.83 -10.09 -7.62
N LEU A 405 9.51 -11.34 -7.87
CA LEU A 405 10.31 -12.47 -7.39
C LEU A 405 11.73 -12.42 -7.94
N LEU A 406 11.90 -12.29 -9.26
CA LEU A 406 13.19 -12.46 -9.94
C LEU A 406 14.04 -11.19 -9.94
N ILE A 407 13.45 -10.01 -10.04
CA ILE A 407 14.20 -8.75 -10.20
C ILE A 407 14.32 -7.99 -8.88
N THR A 408 13.26 -8.01 -8.03
CA THR A 408 13.30 -7.26 -6.79
C THR A 408 13.61 -8.13 -5.58
N VAL A 409 12.76 -9.09 -5.21
CA VAL A 409 12.82 -9.81 -3.93
C VAL A 409 14.09 -10.64 -3.79
N CYS A 410 14.31 -11.60 -4.68
CA CYS A 410 15.48 -12.48 -4.56
C CYS A 410 16.82 -11.73 -4.60
N PRO A 411 17.08 -10.83 -5.56
CA PRO A 411 18.33 -10.09 -5.56
C PRO A 411 18.46 -9.09 -4.39
N PHE A 412 17.36 -8.52 -3.90
CA PHE A 412 17.37 -7.62 -2.75
C PHE A 412 17.77 -8.34 -1.46
N LEU A 413 17.21 -9.53 -1.24
CA LEU A 413 17.59 -10.40 -0.11
C LEU A 413 19.07 -10.78 -0.16
N VAL A 414 19.53 -11.28 -1.32
CA VAL A 414 20.91 -11.71 -1.51
C VAL A 414 21.91 -10.60 -1.24
N ASP A 415 21.66 -9.41 -1.82
CA ASP A 415 22.57 -8.28 -1.65
C ASP A 415 22.62 -7.81 -0.20
N LEU A 416 21.46 -7.66 0.45
CA LEU A 416 21.42 -7.16 1.82
C LEU A 416 21.96 -8.17 2.83
N GLU A 417 21.65 -9.46 2.71
CA GLU A 417 22.22 -10.49 3.59
C GLU A 417 23.72 -10.61 3.41
N ARG A 418 24.22 -10.44 2.17
CA ARG A 418 25.66 -10.38 1.91
C ARG A 418 26.32 -9.14 2.52
N ILE A 419 25.71 -7.96 2.36
CA ILE A 419 26.30 -6.69 2.83
C ILE A 419 26.20 -6.56 4.35
N LEU A 420 25.08 -6.95 4.96
CA LEU A 420 24.81 -6.74 6.39
C LEU A 420 25.33 -7.88 7.25
N PHE A 421 25.28 -9.13 6.76
CA PHE A 421 25.53 -10.32 7.56
C PHE A 421 26.58 -11.25 6.96
N HIS A 422 27.21 -10.88 5.83
CA HIS A 422 28.22 -11.68 5.12
C HIS A 422 27.75 -13.10 4.74
N GLN A 423 26.43 -13.28 4.55
CA GLN A 423 25.85 -14.56 4.16
C GLN A 423 26.05 -14.84 2.67
N THR A 424 26.13 -16.13 2.31
CA THR A 424 26.19 -16.55 0.91
C THR A 424 24.79 -16.51 0.29
N TRP A 425 24.73 -16.20 -1.01
CA TRP A 425 23.46 -16.15 -1.75
C TRP A 425 22.66 -17.47 -1.68
N ARG A 426 23.37 -18.63 -1.58
CA ARG A 426 22.74 -19.96 -1.48
C ARG A 426 21.95 -20.12 -0.18
N ILE A 427 22.50 -19.65 0.93
CA ILE A 427 21.85 -19.72 2.26
C ILE A 427 20.62 -18.81 2.28
N ALA A 428 20.77 -17.55 1.81
CA ALA A 428 19.69 -16.60 1.75
C ALA A 428 18.49 -17.10 0.90
N LEU A 429 18.77 -17.59 -0.31
CA LEU A 429 17.72 -18.11 -1.19
C LEU A 429 17.12 -19.42 -0.69
N LYS A 430 17.92 -20.33 -0.11
CA LYS A 430 17.43 -21.60 0.45
C LYS A 430 16.42 -21.34 1.58
N ASP A 431 16.73 -20.45 2.51
CA ASP A 431 15.84 -20.08 3.61
C ASP A 431 14.54 -19.43 3.07
N TYR A 432 14.68 -18.51 2.11
CA TYR A 432 13.54 -17.84 1.50
C TYR A 432 12.61 -18.81 0.76
N PHE A 433 13.16 -19.67 -0.12
CA PHE A 433 12.34 -20.61 -0.89
C PHE A 433 11.76 -21.73 -0.03
N TYR A 434 12.43 -22.13 1.06
CA TYR A 434 11.85 -23.05 2.04
C TYR A 434 10.58 -22.43 2.67
N LYS A 435 10.65 -21.19 3.15
CA LYS A 435 9.53 -20.46 3.74
C LYS A 435 8.41 -20.23 2.73
N PHE A 436 8.77 -19.82 1.52
CA PHE A 436 7.81 -19.62 0.43
C PHE A 436 7.12 -20.93 0.03
N GLY A 437 7.86 -22.00 -0.14
CA GLY A 437 7.34 -23.34 -0.43
C GLY A 437 6.42 -23.87 0.68
N LEU A 438 6.81 -23.69 1.94
CA LEU A 438 5.97 -24.05 3.09
C LEU A 438 4.65 -23.30 3.07
N THR A 439 4.65 -22.00 2.73
CA THR A 439 3.42 -21.22 2.61
C THR A 439 2.50 -21.75 1.50
N ILE A 440 3.07 -22.06 0.32
CA ILE A 440 2.31 -22.60 -0.81
C ILE A 440 1.73 -23.98 -0.46
N ILE A 441 2.54 -24.89 0.08
CA ILE A 441 2.12 -26.24 0.44
C ILE A 441 0.99 -26.16 1.48
N THR A 442 1.16 -25.35 2.53
CA THR A 442 0.12 -25.15 3.55
C THR A 442 -1.16 -24.59 2.92
N GLY A 443 -1.05 -23.60 2.03
CA GLY A 443 -2.21 -23.05 1.32
C GLY A 443 -2.94 -24.09 0.49
N ILE A 444 -2.23 -24.95 -0.24
CA ILE A 444 -2.82 -26.04 -1.02
C ILE A 444 -3.49 -27.07 -0.11
N VAL A 445 -2.87 -27.47 1.00
CA VAL A 445 -3.45 -28.44 1.94
C VAL A 445 -4.74 -27.88 2.56
N VAL A 446 -4.75 -26.63 2.99
CA VAL A 446 -5.95 -25.97 3.53
C VAL A 446 -7.03 -25.88 2.47
N TRP A 447 -6.68 -25.48 1.25
CA TRP A 447 -7.63 -25.41 0.13
C TRP A 447 -8.26 -26.76 -0.19
N LEU A 448 -7.45 -27.83 -0.29
CA LEU A 448 -7.94 -29.19 -0.52
C LEU A 448 -8.87 -29.67 0.61
N SER A 449 -8.55 -29.34 1.88
CA SER A 449 -9.38 -29.70 3.03
C SER A 449 -10.75 -29.00 3.02
N CYS A 450 -10.85 -27.84 2.39
CA CYS A 450 -12.08 -27.06 2.29
C CYS A 450 -12.89 -27.34 1.01
N LEU A 451 -12.38 -28.10 0.04
CA LEU A 451 -13.10 -28.44 -1.20
C LEU A 451 -14.42 -29.19 -0.96
N TYR A 452 -14.56 -29.85 0.18
CA TYR A 452 -15.79 -30.54 0.57
C TYR A 452 -16.98 -29.60 0.86
N PHE A 453 -16.71 -28.31 1.11
CA PHE A 453 -17.75 -27.34 1.43
C PHE A 453 -18.25 -26.65 0.15
N HIS A 454 -19.19 -27.31 -0.54
CA HIS A 454 -19.70 -26.83 -1.85
C HIS A 454 -20.74 -25.72 -1.73
N GLU A 455 -21.45 -25.64 -0.59
CA GLU A 455 -22.50 -24.64 -0.40
C GLU A 455 -21.93 -23.31 0.09
N LYS A 456 -22.17 -22.24 -0.66
CA LYS A 456 -21.70 -20.89 -0.35
C LYS A 456 -22.69 -20.13 0.54
N THR A 457 -22.99 -20.70 1.71
CA THR A 457 -23.84 -20.08 2.73
C THR A 457 -22.96 -19.43 3.82
N VAL A 458 -23.55 -18.50 4.59
CA VAL A 458 -22.86 -17.84 5.70
C VAL A 458 -22.34 -18.85 6.73
N LEU A 459 -23.11 -19.91 7.01
CA LEU A 459 -22.71 -20.95 7.97
C LEU A 459 -21.45 -21.70 7.51
N TYR A 460 -21.44 -22.13 6.24
CA TYR A 460 -20.26 -22.80 5.66
C TYR A 460 -19.04 -21.88 5.62
N PHE A 461 -19.23 -20.58 5.32
CA PHE A 461 -18.14 -19.61 5.38
C PHE A 461 -17.53 -19.48 6.78
N VAL A 462 -18.35 -19.47 7.83
CA VAL A 462 -17.86 -19.44 9.23
C VAL A 462 -17.05 -20.70 9.56
N ILE A 463 -17.50 -21.88 9.12
CA ILE A 463 -16.76 -23.13 9.29
C ILE A 463 -15.44 -23.08 8.51
N GLU A 464 -15.48 -22.60 7.27
CA GLU A 464 -14.30 -22.43 6.43
C GLU A 464 -13.27 -21.50 7.07
N VAL A 465 -13.69 -20.37 7.65
CA VAL A 465 -12.84 -19.46 8.41
C VAL A 465 -12.16 -20.16 9.58
N PHE A 466 -12.95 -20.90 10.39
CA PHE A 466 -12.41 -21.60 11.56
C PHE A 466 -11.40 -22.68 11.17
N LEU A 467 -11.72 -23.53 10.18
CA LEU A 467 -10.81 -24.55 9.68
C LEU A 467 -9.54 -23.96 9.07
N THR A 468 -9.67 -22.88 8.29
CA THR A 468 -8.52 -22.20 7.69
C THR A 468 -7.57 -21.67 8.75
N ILE A 469 -8.09 -21.01 9.78
CA ILE A 469 -7.28 -20.50 10.90
C ILE A 469 -6.59 -21.65 11.63
N LEU A 470 -7.35 -22.67 12.02
CA LEU A 470 -6.83 -23.81 12.77
C LEU A 470 -5.74 -24.55 12.00
N LEU A 471 -6.03 -24.98 10.77
CA LEU A 471 -5.08 -25.74 9.95
C LEU A 471 -3.83 -24.93 9.61
N SER A 472 -3.99 -23.63 9.27
CA SER A 472 -2.85 -22.76 8.96
C SER A 472 -1.90 -22.64 10.16
N ILE A 473 -2.43 -22.42 11.36
CA ILE A 473 -1.63 -22.33 12.57
C ILE A 473 -0.95 -23.67 12.88
N VAL A 474 -1.70 -24.78 12.86
CA VAL A 474 -1.19 -26.10 13.19
C VAL A 474 -0.07 -26.50 12.24
N ILE A 475 -0.24 -26.31 10.92
CA ILE A 475 0.76 -26.72 9.94
C ILE A 475 1.98 -25.77 9.99
N LEU A 476 1.80 -24.44 9.99
CA LEU A 476 2.92 -23.50 10.01
C LEU A 476 3.74 -23.61 11.30
N VAL A 477 3.09 -23.63 12.45
CA VAL A 477 3.76 -23.77 13.74
C VAL A 477 4.37 -25.18 13.87
N GLY A 478 3.65 -26.23 13.51
CA GLY A 478 4.13 -27.61 13.56
C GLY A 478 5.38 -27.84 12.71
N ALA A 479 5.42 -27.28 11.48
CA ALA A 479 6.59 -27.38 10.60
C ALA A 479 7.80 -26.57 11.08
N THR A 480 7.59 -25.50 11.86
CA THR A 480 8.64 -24.58 12.30
C THR A 480 8.97 -24.68 13.80
N TYR A 481 8.19 -25.42 14.57
CA TYR A 481 8.28 -25.51 16.05
C TYR A 481 9.70 -25.84 16.56
N ARG A 482 10.43 -26.73 15.86
CA ARG A 482 11.78 -27.16 16.25
C ARG A 482 12.87 -26.16 15.88
N THR A 483 12.56 -25.08 15.15
CA THR A 483 13.56 -24.09 14.79
C THR A 483 13.92 -23.23 16.00
N PRO A 484 15.21 -22.90 16.19
CA PRO A 484 15.66 -22.07 17.31
C PRO A 484 14.99 -20.67 17.33
N GLU A 485 14.63 -20.16 16.16
CA GLU A 485 13.96 -18.88 15.98
C GLU A 485 12.54 -18.89 16.58
N VAL A 486 11.75 -19.95 16.33
CA VAL A 486 10.40 -20.09 16.89
C VAL A 486 10.46 -20.35 18.39
N GLN A 487 11.42 -21.15 18.87
CA GLN A 487 11.61 -21.36 20.31
C GLN A 487 11.96 -20.06 21.03
N ALA A 488 12.82 -19.22 20.43
CA ALA A 488 13.14 -17.89 20.96
C ALA A 488 11.91 -16.98 21.02
N LEU A 489 11.05 -16.99 19.99
CA LEU A 489 9.78 -16.25 19.96
C LEU A 489 8.82 -16.76 21.07
N MET A 490 8.66 -18.06 21.23
CA MET A 490 7.79 -18.65 22.25
C MET A 490 8.24 -18.29 23.66
N LYS A 491 9.55 -18.34 23.96
CA LYS A 491 10.11 -17.90 25.25
C LYS A 491 9.82 -16.43 25.52
N ARG A 492 9.94 -15.56 24.53
CA ARG A 492 9.69 -14.12 24.68
C ARG A 492 8.23 -13.77 24.97
N PHE A 493 7.28 -14.54 24.45
CA PHE A 493 5.86 -14.36 24.69
C PHE A 493 5.30 -15.17 25.86
N HIS A 494 6.12 -15.84 26.67
CA HIS A 494 5.74 -16.70 27.81
C HIS A 494 4.74 -17.82 27.42
N LEU A 495 4.69 -18.18 26.14
CA LEU A 495 3.79 -19.20 25.61
C LEU A 495 4.00 -20.63 26.19
N PRO A 496 5.21 -21.07 26.63
CA PRO A 496 5.39 -22.38 27.22
C PRO A 496 4.57 -22.62 28.49
N GLN A 497 4.27 -21.55 29.25
CA GLN A 497 3.46 -21.65 30.48
C GLN A 497 1.95 -21.83 30.20
N ILE A 498 1.49 -21.48 29.00
CA ILE A 498 0.08 -21.55 28.60
C ILE A 498 -0.24 -22.92 27.95
N LEU A 499 0.73 -23.53 27.28
CA LEU A 499 0.51 -24.72 26.44
C LEU A 499 0.86 -26.04 27.12
N HIS A 500 1.41 -26.08 28.36
CA HIS A 500 1.84 -27.29 29.05
C HIS A 500 2.53 -28.36 28.15
N LEU A 501 3.29 -27.87 27.17
CA LEU A 501 4.08 -28.72 26.28
C LEU A 501 5.45 -28.91 26.90
N SER A 502 5.54 -29.91 27.78
CA SER A 502 6.80 -30.44 28.31
C SER A 502 7.58 -31.19 27.23
#